data_a3d8518a8728ff418678a86d22e9c0d5
#
_entry.id   a3d8518a8728ff418678a86d22e9c0d5
#
_cell.length_a   1.000
_cell.length_b   1.000
_cell.length_c   1.000
_cell.angle_alpha   90.00
_cell.angle_beta   90.00
_cell.angle_gamma   90.00
#
_symmetry.space_group_name_H-M   'P 1'
#
loop_
_entity.id
_entity.type
_entity.pdbx_description
1 polymer ?
#
loop_
_entity_poly.entity_id
_entity_poly.type
_entity_poly.pdbx_seq_one_letter_code
_entity_poly.pdbx_strand_id
1 'polypeptide(L)'
;MAKPKKPRASAPDPSAAAARLPWHPPAPPVPTALLISLAALLIRVLVSVGPYSGQGAAPKFGDYEAQRHWMELTLHLPPSDWYRNTSDNDLAYWGLDYPPLSAYQSLLHGRVINASLPEAVALRSSRGYESLESKLLMRWTVLSSDLLVFFPAALWFLWAYMKGGVGISGEERREGWMWLLAMVLISPCLVLIDHGHFQFNCISLGLTLGAIAGVLSRNELVAAALFTLAINHKQMSLYFAPAFFSHLLGKCLKRKYPVVEVMKLAFMVLGTFALVWWPFLHSYEAALQVISRLAPFERGIYEDYVANFWCSTSVFIKWKMLFAMKPLKLMSLSATILAFLPSFVQQVKSPIHEKSILLPLLPASLLALKEPQMYGWFVYFALFSMYPLICRDQLLLQYIAVLGLFFLIYYSPGGSHGKRLKISCGAKVVLSLPFICSLLLHITYLQIEPPKRYPFLFDALIVSVSFSQFVILTLYTNYKQWMLDTHSRSIGVKKDL
;
A
#
# COMPACT_ATOMS: atom_id res chain seq x y z
N MET A 1 -46.16 -50.47 -50.10
CA MET A 1 -44.89 -49.73 -50.16
C MET A 1 -44.70 -49.00 -48.83
N ALA A 2 -43.85 -49.51 -47.96
CA ALA A 2 -43.55 -48.91 -46.63
C ALA A 2 -42.33 -48.12 -46.76
N LYS A 3 -42.35 -46.82 -46.25
CA LYS A 3 -41.21 -45.94 -46.22
C LYS A 3 -40.21 -46.38 -45.11
N PRO A 4 -38.91 -46.35 -45.37
CA PRO A 4 -37.90 -46.69 -44.37
C PRO A 4 -37.79 -45.64 -43.27
N LYS A 5 -37.78 -46.05 -42.00
CA LYS A 5 -37.52 -45.25 -40.82
C LYS A 5 -36.03 -44.80 -40.80
N LYS A 6 -35.77 -43.49 -40.67
CA LYS A 6 -34.42 -42.96 -40.37
C LYS A 6 -33.92 -43.43 -39.00
N PRO A 7 -32.64 -43.75 -38.85
CA PRO A 7 -32.09 -44.13 -37.54
C PRO A 7 -32.08 -42.92 -36.61
N ARG A 8 -32.51 -43.14 -35.38
CA ARG A 8 -32.48 -42.17 -34.27
C ARG A 8 -31.02 -42.01 -33.83
N ALA A 9 -30.49 -40.76 -33.94
CA ALA A 9 -29.19 -40.45 -33.38
C ALA A 9 -29.22 -40.69 -31.86
N SER A 10 -28.30 -41.52 -31.37
CA SER A 10 -28.11 -41.79 -29.94
C SER A 10 -27.63 -40.49 -29.27
N ALA A 11 -28.24 -40.16 -28.14
CA ALA A 11 -27.78 -39.04 -27.29
C ALA A 11 -26.34 -39.29 -26.84
N PRO A 12 -25.49 -38.25 -26.77
CA PRO A 12 -24.11 -38.41 -26.30
C PRO A 12 -24.09 -38.84 -24.84
N ASP A 13 -23.26 -39.82 -24.55
CA ASP A 13 -23.05 -40.42 -23.23
C ASP A 13 -22.56 -39.32 -22.24
N PRO A 14 -23.25 -39.09 -21.11
CA PRO A 14 -22.83 -38.12 -20.09
C PRO A 14 -21.49 -38.46 -19.42
N SER A 15 -21.00 -39.70 -19.53
CA SER A 15 -19.73 -40.13 -18.94
C SER A 15 -18.49 -39.63 -19.70
N ALA A 16 -18.62 -39.29 -20.98
CA ALA A 16 -17.53 -38.79 -21.81
C ALA A 16 -17.16 -37.30 -21.51
N ALA A 17 -17.97 -36.61 -20.73
CA ALA A 17 -17.70 -35.18 -20.36
C ALA A 17 -16.80 -35.00 -19.14
N ALA A 18 -16.37 -36.07 -18.48
CA ALA A 18 -15.67 -36.00 -17.18
C ALA A 18 -14.14 -36.12 -17.23
N ALA A 19 -13.54 -36.37 -18.38
CA ALA A 19 -12.07 -36.35 -18.53
C ALA A 19 -11.57 -34.97 -18.97
N ARG A 20 -11.88 -33.93 -18.19
CA ARG A 20 -11.19 -32.64 -18.33
C ARG A 20 -9.79 -32.81 -17.73
N LEU A 21 -8.78 -32.86 -18.59
CA LEU A 21 -7.37 -32.68 -18.22
C LEU A 21 -7.24 -31.57 -17.16
N PRO A 22 -6.34 -31.70 -16.17
CA PRO A 22 -6.11 -30.64 -15.19
C PRO A 22 -5.76 -29.38 -15.96
N TRP A 23 -6.68 -28.43 -15.95
CA TRP A 23 -6.54 -27.16 -16.67
C TRP A 23 -5.42 -26.35 -16.01
N HIS A 24 -4.24 -26.37 -16.62
CA HIS A 24 -3.17 -25.44 -16.27
C HIS A 24 -3.51 -24.10 -16.91
N PRO A 25 -3.70 -23.01 -16.11
CA PRO A 25 -3.86 -21.70 -16.69
C PRO A 25 -2.62 -21.42 -17.57
N PRO A 26 -2.79 -20.87 -18.77
CA PRO A 26 -1.64 -20.51 -19.59
C PRO A 26 -0.74 -19.59 -18.74
N ALA A 27 0.52 -19.97 -18.60
CA ALA A 27 1.50 -19.14 -17.93
C ALA A 27 1.47 -17.75 -18.59
N PRO A 28 1.56 -16.65 -17.82
CA PRO A 28 1.65 -15.33 -18.42
C PRO A 28 2.82 -15.33 -19.40
N PRO A 29 2.71 -14.64 -20.55
CA PRO A 29 3.80 -14.56 -21.49
C PRO A 29 4.99 -13.89 -20.80
N VAL A 30 5.98 -14.66 -20.42
CA VAL A 30 7.18 -14.21 -19.72
C VAL A 30 7.81 -12.98 -20.38
N PRO A 31 7.89 -12.87 -21.72
CA PRO A 31 8.40 -11.68 -22.39
C PRO A 31 7.61 -10.40 -22.07
N THR A 32 6.27 -10.50 -22.00
CA THR A 32 5.44 -9.32 -21.71
C THR A 32 5.54 -8.89 -20.24
N ALA A 33 5.61 -9.84 -19.30
CA ALA A 33 5.86 -9.53 -17.89
C ALA A 33 7.21 -8.85 -17.70
N LEU A 34 8.24 -9.34 -18.36
CA LEU A 34 9.56 -8.75 -18.34
C LEU A 34 9.55 -7.34 -18.93
N LEU A 35 8.90 -7.13 -20.09
CA LEU A 35 8.79 -5.82 -20.71
C LEU A 35 8.10 -4.79 -19.80
N ILE A 36 6.97 -5.15 -19.18
CA ILE A 36 6.27 -4.29 -18.22
C ILE A 36 7.16 -3.98 -17.00
N SER A 37 7.88 -4.98 -16.50
CA SER A 37 8.80 -4.80 -15.37
C SER A 37 9.96 -3.88 -15.72
N LEU A 38 10.56 -4.03 -16.91
CA LEU A 38 11.61 -3.14 -17.41
C LEU A 38 11.10 -1.72 -17.64
N ALA A 39 9.92 -1.56 -18.21
CA ALA A 39 9.28 -0.25 -18.36
C ALA A 39 9.03 0.42 -17.00
N ALA A 40 8.52 -0.33 -16.03
CA ALA A 40 8.30 0.15 -14.67
C ALA A 40 9.61 0.54 -13.96
N LEU A 41 10.69 -0.20 -14.20
CA LEU A 41 12.02 0.14 -13.71
C LEU A 41 12.55 1.42 -14.37
N LEU A 42 12.42 1.54 -15.69
CA LEU A 42 12.84 2.74 -16.43
C LEU A 42 12.13 4.00 -15.90
N ILE A 43 10.81 3.93 -15.66
CA ILE A 43 10.03 5.04 -15.09
C ILE A 43 10.61 5.45 -13.72
N ARG A 44 10.97 4.50 -12.86
CA ARG A 44 11.58 4.77 -11.56
C ARG A 44 12.94 5.47 -11.70
N VAL A 45 13.76 5.01 -12.63
CA VAL A 45 15.05 5.64 -12.94
C VAL A 45 14.83 7.08 -13.42
N LEU A 46 13.90 7.31 -14.35
CA LEU A 46 13.59 8.65 -14.86
C LEU A 46 13.09 9.60 -13.76
N VAL A 47 12.20 9.13 -12.87
CA VAL A 47 11.73 9.93 -11.73
C VAL A 47 12.88 10.20 -10.75
N SER A 48 13.79 9.25 -10.54
CA SER A 48 14.94 9.35 -9.65
C SER A 48 15.99 10.39 -10.09
N VAL A 49 15.99 10.79 -11.35
CA VAL A 49 16.85 11.88 -11.86
C VAL A 49 16.46 13.21 -11.23
N GLY A 50 15.18 13.41 -10.93
CA GLY A 50 14.65 14.63 -10.32
C GLY A 50 15.21 14.95 -8.94
N PRO A 51 14.84 16.09 -8.37
CA PRO A 51 15.18 16.43 -6.99
C PRO A 51 14.61 15.44 -5.97
N TYR A 52 14.96 15.62 -4.70
CA TYR A 52 14.50 14.79 -3.59
C TYR A 52 14.09 15.67 -2.40
N SER A 53 13.40 15.07 -1.46
CA SER A 53 12.90 15.73 -0.26
C SER A 53 14.01 16.46 0.49
N GLY A 54 13.84 17.76 0.63
CA GLY A 54 14.74 18.63 1.40
C GLY A 54 16.08 18.91 0.76
N GLN A 55 16.26 18.66 -0.54
CA GLN A 55 17.49 18.98 -1.26
C GLN A 55 17.84 20.46 -1.09
N GLY A 56 19.05 20.76 -0.58
CA GLY A 56 19.53 22.13 -0.31
C GLY A 56 18.84 22.85 0.86
N ALA A 57 17.95 22.21 1.60
CA ALA A 57 17.13 22.85 2.65
C ALA A 57 17.73 22.68 4.06
N ALA A 58 18.91 23.25 4.29
CA ALA A 58 19.53 23.29 5.62
C ALA A 58 18.60 23.98 6.66
N PRO A 59 18.68 23.68 7.97
CA PRO A 59 19.65 22.77 8.61
C PRO A 59 19.15 21.32 8.75
N LYS A 60 17.88 21.04 8.50
CA LYS A 60 17.31 19.68 8.69
C LYS A 60 17.23 18.87 7.40
N PHE A 61 17.24 19.52 6.24
CA PHE A 61 17.04 18.85 4.97
C PHE A 61 15.67 18.15 4.91
N GLY A 62 15.52 16.93 4.46
CA GLY A 62 14.24 16.24 4.36
C GLY A 62 14.36 14.74 4.62
N ASP A 63 13.40 13.98 4.12
CA ASP A 63 13.36 12.53 4.31
C ASP A 63 14.57 11.80 3.70
N TYR A 64 15.17 12.37 2.65
CA TYR A 64 16.43 11.86 2.08
C TYR A 64 17.53 11.86 3.13
N GLU A 65 17.72 12.97 3.83
CA GLU A 65 18.72 13.08 4.89
C GLU A 65 18.38 12.18 6.07
N ALA A 66 17.11 12.05 6.43
CA ALA A 66 16.69 11.11 7.47
C ALA A 66 17.15 9.68 7.16
N GLN A 67 16.92 9.21 5.92
CA GLN A 67 17.33 7.87 5.49
C GLN A 67 18.85 7.72 5.42
N ARG A 68 19.57 8.75 4.92
CA ARG A 68 21.03 8.78 4.92
C ARG A 68 21.59 8.72 6.35
N HIS A 69 21.03 9.54 7.25
CA HIS A 69 21.44 9.57 8.65
C HIS A 69 21.19 8.24 9.39
N TRP A 70 20.11 7.53 9.08
CA TRP A 70 19.89 6.19 9.64
C TRP A 70 20.94 5.19 9.15
N MET A 71 21.42 5.30 7.90
CA MET A 71 22.54 4.50 7.40
C MET A 71 23.85 4.83 8.15
N GLU A 72 24.12 6.11 8.40
CA GLU A 72 25.24 6.57 9.22
C GLU A 72 25.19 5.98 10.63
N LEU A 73 24.07 6.16 11.33
CA LEU A 73 23.91 5.69 12.71
C LEU A 73 24.05 4.17 12.83
N THR A 74 23.36 3.43 11.97
CA THR A 74 23.35 1.96 12.04
C THR A 74 24.68 1.34 11.63
N LEU A 75 25.47 2.04 10.81
CA LEU A 75 26.80 1.61 10.41
C LEU A 75 27.83 1.73 11.54
N HIS A 76 27.77 2.85 12.29
CA HIS A 76 28.83 3.21 13.24
C HIS A 76 28.49 2.92 14.71
N LEU A 77 27.20 2.82 15.05
CA LEU A 77 26.78 2.58 16.43
C LEU A 77 26.32 1.14 16.65
N PRO A 78 26.47 0.63 17.88
CA PRO A 78 25.92 -0.67 18.21
C PRO A 78 24.38 -0.63 18.24
N PRO A 79 23.68 -1.75 18.02
CA PRO A 79 22.22 -1.80 18.00
C PRO A 79 21.55 -1.24 19.27
N SER A 80 22.20 -1.33 20.43
CA SER A 80 21.72 -0.75 21.69
C SER A 80 21.52 0.76 21.66
N ASP A 81 22.23 1.47 20.78
CA ASP A 81 22.22 2.92 20.71
C ASP A 81 21.40 3.48 19.55
N TRP A 82 20.88 2.64 18.66
CA TRP A 82 20.10 3.09 17.49
C TRP A 82 18.85 3.88 17.86
N TYR A 83 18.20 3.53 18.97
CA TYR A 83 16.96 4.17 19.45
C TYR A 83 17.16 5.00 20.71
N ARG A 84 18.40 5.17 21.14
CA ARG A 84 18.75 5.86 22.37
C ARG A 84 19.38 7.22 22.07
N ASN A 85 19.05 8.21 22.88
CA ASN A 85 19.74 9.50 22.83
C ASN A 85 21.12 9.37 23.48
N THR A 86 22.17 9.59 22.69
CA THR A 86 23.57 9.51 23.12
C THR A 86 24.36 10.70 22.61
N SER A 87 25.65 10.82 22.99
CA SER A 87 26.54 11.84 22.41
C SER A 87 26.66 11.74 20.89
N ASP A 88 26.54 10.52 20.33
CA ASP A 88 26.70 10.24 18.91
C ASP A 88 25.37 10.07 18.16
N ASN A 89 24.28 9.93 18.87
CA ASN A 89 22.92 9.81 18.32
C ASN A 89 22.00 10.85 18.95
N ASP A 90 21.88 12.01 18.30
CA ASP A 90 20.93 13.05 18.67
C ASP A 90 19.55 12.72 18.06
N LEU A 91 18.61 12.23 18.89
CA LEU A 91 17.27 11.89 18.44
C LEU A 91 16.45 13.08 17.92
N ALA A 92 16.86 14.33 18.17
CA ALA A 92 16.22 15.51 17.60
C ALA A 92 16.66 15.79 16.15
N TYR A 93 17.80 15.23 15.73
CA TYR A 93 18.27 15.26 14.36
C TYR A 93 17.99 13.94 13.66
N TRP A 94 16.80 13.76 13.13
CA TRP A 94 16.38 12.55 12.38
C TRP A 94 16.64 11.24 13.12
N GLY A 95 16.43 11.19 14.46
CA GLY A 95 16.54 9.96 15.22
C GLY A 95 15.62 8.86 14.65
N LEU A 96 16.14 7.63 14.61
CA LEU A 96 15.43 6.49 14.03
C LEU A 96 14.06 6.28 14.71
N ASP A 97 12.99 6.26 13.92
CA ASP A 97 11.59 6.18 14.36
C ASP A 97 10.78 5.10 13.62
N TYR A 98 11.46 4.23 12.87
CA TYR A 98 10.89 3.04 12.24
C TYR A 98 11.34 1.76 12.96
N PRO A 99 10.57 0.65 12.81
CA PRO A 99 10.87 -0.62 13.49
C PRO A 99 12.23 -1.22 13.11
N PRO A 100 12.74 -2.20 13.89
CA PRO A 100 14.10 -2.72 13.75
C PRO A 100 14.48 -3.27 12.38
N LEU A 101 13.54 -3.77 11.59
CA LEU A 101 13.85 -4.25 10.24
C LEU A 101 14.30 -3.11 9.31
N SER A 102 13.77 -1.88 9.50
CA SER A 102 14.27 -0.69 8.79
C SER A 102 15.68 -0.31 9.21
N ALA A 103 16.03 -0.48 10.49
CA ALA A 103 17.40 -0.26 10.94
C ALA A 103 18.39 -1.24 10.29
N TYR A 104 18.02 -2.53 10.17
CA TYR A 104 18.86 -3.51 9.46
C TYR A 104 18.96 -3.22 7.97
N GLN A 105 17.88 -2.76 7.33
CA GLN A 105 17.91 -2.30 5.94
C GLN A 105 18.86 -1.12 5.79
N SER A 106 18.80 -0.13 6.70
CA SER A 106 19.70 1.02 6.71
C SER A 106 21.16 0.61 6.91
N LEU A 107 21.43 -0.33 7.81
CA LEU A 107 22.76 -0.91 8.00
C LEU A 107 23.30 -1.58 6.72
N LEU A 108 22.46 -2.36 6.04
CA LEU A 108 22.85 -3.03 4.78
C LEU A 108 23.21 -2.01 3.70
N HIS A 109 22.35 -1.03 3.50
CA HIS A 109 22.58 0.03 2.51
C HIS A 109 23.77 0.93 2.91
N GLY A 110 23.90 1.25 4.19
CA GLY A 110 25.04 2.01 4.73
C GLY A 110 26.36 1.33 4.44
N ARG A 111 26.45 0.00 4.59
CA ARG A 111 27.65 -0.77 4.23
C ARG A 111 28.00 -0.69 2.74
N VAL A 112 26.97 -0.74 1.87
CA VAL A 112 27.16 -0.63 0.42
C VAL A 112 27.67 0.77 0.05
N ILE A 113 27.06 1.83 0.62
CA ILE A 113 27.48 3.21 0.36
C ILE A 113 28.89 3.45 0.92
N ASN A 114 29.18 3.01 2.15
CA ASN A 114 30.48 3.17 2.77
C ASN A 114 31.63 2.52 1.98
N ALA A 115 31.35 1.44 1.29
CA ALA A 115 32.35 0.76 0.43
C ALA A 115 32.73 1.59 -0.81
N SER A 116 31.85 2.48 -1.28
CA SER A 116 32.05 3.29 -2.48
C SER A 116 32.30 4.76 -2.18
N LEU A 117 31.65 5.32 -1.18
CA LEU A 117 31.68 6.74 -0.82
C LEU A 117 31.57 6.90 0.71
N PRO A 118 32.67 6.65 1.46
CA PRO A 118 32.67 6.68 2.93
C PRO A 118 32.22 8.03 3.52
N GLU A 119 32.53 9.12 2.85
CA GLU A 119 32.21 10.49 3.30
C GLU A 119 30.71 10.72 3.40
N ALA A 120 29.90 10.03 2.58
CA ALA A 120 28.44 10.16 2.57
C ALA A 120 27.77 9.56 3.81
N VAL A 121 28.45 8.69 4.55
CA VAL A 121 27.95 8.02 5.75
C VAL A 121 28.90 8.12 6.95
N ALA A 122 29.86 9.03 6.92
CA ALA A 122 30.80 9.28 8.01
C ALA A 122 30.08 9.85 9.24
N LEU A 123 30.37 9.32 10.41
CA LEU A 123 29.69 9.69 11.65
C LEU A 123 29.81 11.20 11.94
N ARG A 124 28.70 11.87 12.14
CA ARG A 124 28.50 13.31 12.38
C ARG A 124 28.91 14.22 11.21
N SER A 125 30.03 13.98 10.54
CA SER A 125 30.56 14.87 9.49
C SER A 125 29.77 14.76 8.18
N SER A 126 29.00 13.70 7.98
CA SER A 126 28.17 13.53 6.77
C SER A 126 26.77 14.17 6.85
N ARG A 127 26.43 14.87 7.94
CA ARG A 127 25.14 15.54 8.08
C ARG A 127 24.94 16.57 6.96
N GLY A 128 23.85 16.38 6.17
CA GLY A 128 23.56 17.23 5.03
C GLY A 128 24.53 17.03 3.86
N TYR A 129 25.20 15.89 3.77
CA TYR A 129 26.10 15.59 2.66
C TYR A 129 25.34 15.44 1.36
N GLU A 130 25.60 16.31 0.42
CA GLU A 130 24.96 16.36 -0.91
C GLU A 130 26.02 16.32 -2.01
N SER A 131 26.03 15.26 -2.82
CA SER A 131 26.81 15.13 -4.05
C SER A 131 26.03 14.34 -5.10
N LEU A 132 26.42 14.47 -6.37
CA LEU A 132 25.80 13.68 -7.45
C LEU A 132 26.04 12.19 -7.25
N GLU A 133 27.21 11.80 -6.77
CA GLU A 133 27.56 10.42 -6.50
C GLU A 133 26.75 9.85 -5.34
N SER A 134 26.65 10.59 -4.22
CA SER A 134 25.78 10.20 -3.10
C SER A 134 24.33 10.04 -3.55
N LYS A 135 23.82 11.01 -4.32
CA LYS A 135 22.47 10.94 -4.89
C LYS A 135 22.27 9.64 -5.72
N LEU A 136 23.22 9.31 -6.59
CA LEU A 136 23.17 8.12 -7.42
C LEU A 136 23.12 6.86 -6.55
N LEU A 137 24.05 6.71 -5.60
CA LEU A 137 24.12 5.56 -4.71
C LEU A 137 22.85 5.42 -3.87
N MET A 138 22.36 6.49 -3.28
CA MET A 138 21.10 6.50 -2.52
C MET A 138 19.92 6.08 -3.39
N ARG A 139 19.79 6.58 -4.62
CA ARG A 139 18.73 6.16 -5.57
C ARG A 139 18.80 4.68 -5.91
N TRP A 140 20.01 4.12 -6.05
CA TRP A 140 20.21 2.69 -6.24
C TRP A 140 19.74 1.84 -5.06
N THR A 141 19.82 2.33 -3.82
CA THR A 141 19.29 1.58 -2.66
C THR A 141 17.78 1.38 -2.74
N VAL A 142 17.03 2.38 -3.20
CA VAL A 142 15.58 2.27 -3.39
C VAL A 142 15.24 1.36 -4.57
N LEU A 143 15.94 1.52 -5.71
CA LEU A 143 15.74 0.69 -6.90
C LEU A 143 16.02 -0.79 -6.63
N SER A 144 17.11 -1.11 -5.91
CA SER A 144 17.42 -2.48 -5.52
C SER A 144 16.38 -3.07 -4.59
N SER A 145 15.83 -2.28 -3.66
CA SER A 145 14.75 -2.70 -2.77
C SER A 145 13.47 -3.04 -3.54
N ASP A 146 13.11 -2.25 -4.54
CA ASP A 146 12.00 -2.55 -5.44
C ASP A 146 12.21 -3.87 -6.18
N LEU A 147 13.38 -4.04 -6.79
CA LEU A 147 13.71 -5.24 -7.57
C LEU A 147 13.75 -6.51 -6.73
N LEU A 148 14.22 -6.43 -5.49
CA LEU A 148 14.40 -7.59 -4.63
C LEU A 148 13.14 -7.94 -3.82
N VAL A 149 12.26 -6.97 -3.53
CA VAL A 149 11.11 -7.19 -2.65
C VAL A 149 9.79 -6.93 -3.36
N PHE A 150 9.59 -5.73 -3.92
CA PHE A 150 8.27 -5.34 -4.45
C PHE A 150 7.92 -6.07 -5.76
N PHE A 151 8.84 -6.13 -6.72
CA PHE A 151 8.59 -6.76 -8.01
C PHE A 151 8.31 -8.27 -7.88
N PRO A 152 9.12 -9.06 -7.15
CA PRO A 152 8.81 -10.47 -6.94
C PRO A 152 7.48 -10.70 -6.22
N ALA A 153 7.15 -9.86 -5.22
CA ALA A 153 5.89 -9.94 -4.52
C ALA A 153 4.70 -9.64 -5.43
N ALA A 154 4.81 -8.62 -6.31
CA ALA A 154 3.79 -8.27 -7.28
C ALA A 154 3.55 -9.41 -8.30
N LEU A 155 4.62 -10.00 -8.81
CA LEU A 155 4.52 -11.15 -9.73
C LEU A 155 3.90 -12.37 -9.06
N TRP A 156 4.32 -12.69 -7.82
CA TRP A 156 3.72 -13.80 -7.06
C TRP A 156 2.25 -13.55 -6.74
N PHE A 157 1.92 -12.34 -6.31
CA PHE A 157 0.53 -11.95 -6.07
C PHE A 157 -0.35 -12.15 -7.31
N LEU A 158 0.09 -11.63 -8.46
CA LEU A 158 -0.66 -11.76 -9.70
C LEU A 158 -0.82 -13.22 -10.13
N TRP A 159 0.24 -14.01 -10.03
CA TRP A 159 0.17 -15.44 -10.30
C TRP A 159 -0.86 -16.15 -9.41
N ALA A 160 -0.81 -15.90 -8.08
CA ALA A 160 -1.74 -16.51 -7.13
C ALA A 160 -3.19 -16.05 -7.35
N TYR A 161 -3.39 -14.76 -7.64
CA TYR A 161 -4.71 -14.16 -7.90
C TYR A 161 -5.36 -14.75 -9.15
N MET A 162 -4.62 -14.87 -10.24
CA MET A 162 -5.12 -15.37 -11.51
C MET A 162 -5.36 -16.90 -11.48
N LYS A 163 -4.57 -17.63 -10.70
CA LYS A 163 -4.79 -19.07 -10.50
C LYS A 163 -6.13 -19.38 -9.82
N GLY A 164 -6.59 -18.54 -8.92
CA GLY A 164 -7.86 -18.68 -8.21
C GLY A 164 -9.12 -18.21 -8.99
N GLY A 165 -8.98 -17.62 -10.20
CA GLY A 165 -10.09 -17.07 -10.97
C GLY A 165 -10.86 -18.13 -11.78
N VAL A 166 -12.10 -18.45 -11.39
CA VAL A 166 -13.01 -19.30 -12.15
C VAL A 166 -13.89 -18.43 -13.06
N GLY A 167 -14.04 -18.80 -14.35
CA GLY A 167 -15.09 -18.24 -15.24
C GLY A 167 -14.71 -17.06 -16.13
N ILE A 168 -13.41 -16.72 -16.28
CA ILE A 168 -12.95 -15.71 -17.25
C ILE A 168 -12.33 -16.43 -18.46
N SER A 169 -12.59 -15.96 -19.69
CA SER A 169 -11.98 -16.52 -20.91
C SER A 169 -10.44 -16.40 -20.86
N GLY A 170 -9.73 -17.23 -21.60
CA GLY A 170 -8.26 -17.25 -21.58
C GLY A 170 -7.65 -15.94 -22.04
N GLU A 171 -8.28 -15.27 -23.02
CA GLU A 171 -7.81 -14.02 -23.59
C GLU A 171 -8.10 -12.81 -22.67
N GLU A 172 -9.33 -12.66 -22.18
CA GLU A 172 -9.68 -11.63 -21.19
C GLU A 172 -8.85 -11.75 -19.91
N ARG A 173 -8.50 -12.99 -19.53
CA ARG A 173 -7.63 -13.23 -18.37
C ARG A 173 -6.22 -12.74 -18.63
N ARG A 174 -5.67 -12.98 -19.82
CA ARG A 174 -4.33 -12.54 -20.20
C ARG A 174 -4.21 -11.03 -20.26
N GLU A 175 -5.17 -10.36 -20.88
CA GLU A 175 -5.19 -8.89 -20.96
C GLU A 175 -5.35 -8.24 -19.59
N GLY A 176 -6.28 -8.72 -18.77
CA GLY A 176 -6.48 -8.26 -17.40
C GLY A 176 -5.26 -8.47 -16.50
N TRP A 177 -4.49 -9.56 -16.71
CA TRP A 177 -3.25 -9.81 -16.00
C TRP A 177 -2.17 -8.77 -16.33
N MET A 178 -1.96 -8.49 -17.63
CA MET A 178 -0.96 -7.52 -18.08
C MET A 178 -1.30 -6.11 -17.58
N TRP A 179 -2.57 -5.72 -17.71
CA TRP A 179 -3.05 -4.44 -17.25
C TRP A 179 -2.89 -4.29 -15.72
N LEU A 180 -3.24 -5.31 -14.93
CA LEU A 180 -3.09 -5.28 -13.47
C LEU A 180 -1.63 -5.23 -13.06
N LEU A 181 -0.73 -5.96 -13.75
CA LEU A 181 0.71 -5.87 -13.49
C LEU A 181 1.22 -4.44 -13.72
N ALA A 182 0.83 -3.82 -14.83
CA ALA A 182 1.20 -2.44 -15.12
C ALA A 182 0.66 -1.48 -14.04
N MET A 183 -0.60 -1.62 -13.63
CA MET A 183 -1.21 -0.79 -12.58
C MET A 183 -0.51 -0.93 -11.22
N VAL A 184 -0.08 -2.15 -10.86
CA VAL A 184 0.64 -2.39 -9.59
C VAL A 184 2.05 -1.85 -9.65
N LEU A 185 2.81 -2.18 -10.71
CA LEU A 185 4.21 -1.80 -10.82
C LEU A 185 4.41 -0.31 -11.14
N ILE A 186 3.48 0.31 -11.88
CA ILE A 186 3.54 1.74 -12.26
C ILE A 186 2.57 2.56 -11.38
N SER A 187 2.33 2.12 -10.16
CA SER A 187 1.51 2.89 -9.20
C SER A 187 2.11 4.28 -8.99
N PRO A 188 1.41 5.36 -9.41
CA PRO A 188 2.01 6.68 -9.45
C PRO A 188 2.35 7.21 -8.05
N CYS A 189 1.53 6.90 -7.04
CA CYS A 189 1.81 7.30 -5.67
C CYS A 189 3.11 6.68 -5.15
N LEU A 190 3.31 5.37 -5.38
CA LEU A 190 4.50 4.67 -4.94
C LEU A 190 5.76 5.19 -5.68
N VAL A 191 5.66 5.36 -6.98
CA VAL A 191 6.78 5.84 -7.81
C VAL A 191 7.20 7.24 -7.38
N LEU A 192 6.27 8.17 -7.18
CA LEU A 192 6.60 9.54 -6.79
C LEU A 192 7.15 9.64 -5.36
N ILE A 193 6.60 8.87 -4.42
CA ILE A 193 7.06 8.92 -3.03
C ILE A 193 8.42 8.22 -2.87
N ASP A 194 8.60 7.04 -3.42
CA ASP A 194 9.86 6.31 -3.20
C ASP A 194 11.00 6.83 -4.10
N HIS A 195 10.72 7.12 -5.36
CA HIS A 195 11.74 7.52 -6.34
C HIS A 195 11.82 9.01 -6.61
N GLY A 196 10.79 9.79 -6.28
CA GLY A 196 10.81 11.25 -6.30
C GLY A 196 11.21 11.79 -4.92
N HIS A 197 10.30 11.77 -3.97
CA HIS A 197 10.46 12.28 -2.62
C HIS A 197 11.61 11.61 -1.84
N PHE A 198 11.81 10.33 -1.98
CA PHE A 198 12.77 9.43 -1.36
C PHE A 198 12.26 8.74 -0.10
N GLN A 199 11.76 7.52 -0.29
CA GLN A 199 11.30 6.64 0.78
C GLN A 199 11.54 5.16 0.40
N PHE A 200 11.29 4.23 1.34
CA PHE A 200 11.37 2.77 1.14
C PHE A 200 10.02 2.07 1.38
N ASN A 201 8.91 2.67 0.92
CA ASN A 201 7.59 2.04 1.05
C ASN A 201 7.48 0.74 0.25
N CYS A 202 8.22 0.61 -0.83
CA CYS A 202 8.30 -0.59 -1.67
C CYS A 202 8.59 -1.86 -0.85
N ILE A 203 9.40 -1.79 0.21
CA ILE A 203 9.71 -2.95 1.06
C ILE A 203 8.47 -3.38 1.86
N SER A 204 7.89 -2.48 2.66
CA SER A 204 6.74 -2.84 3.51
C SER A 204 5.50 -3.19 2.69
N LEU A 205 5.27 -2.50 1.56
CA LEU A 205 4.17 -2.80 0.64
C LEU A 205 4.42 -4.11 -0.11
N GLY A 206 5.66 -4.39 -0.53
CA GLY A 206 6.04 -5.65 -1.15
C GLY A 206 5.84 -6.83 -0.20
N LEU A 207 6.29 -6.72 1.05
CA LEU A 207 6.06 -7.73 2.08
C LEU A 207 4.57 -7.95 2.35
N THR A 208 3.78 -6.87 2.42
CA THR A 208 2.31 -6.96 2.58
C THR A 208 1.66 -7.63 1.38
N LEU A 209 2.08 -7.29 0.16
CA LEU A 209 1.59 -7.90 -1.07
C LEU A 209 1.96 -9.38 -1.16
N GLY A 210 3.19 -9.73 -0.76
CA GLY A 210 3.64 -11.12 -0.60
C GLY A 210 2.82 -11.89 0.44
N ALA A 211 2.44 -11.24 1.54
CA ALA A 211 1.55 -11.84 2.54
C ALA A 211 0.16 -12.15 1.96
N ILE A 212 -0.40 -11.24 1.15
CA ILE A 212 -1.65 -11.48 0.42
C ILE A 212 -1.49 -12.65 -0.56
N ALA A 213 -0.38 -12.69 -1.31
CA ALA A 213 -0.06 -13.80 -2.20
C ALA A 213 0.02 -15.14 -1.44
N GLY A 214 0.59 -15.14 -0.24
CA GLY A 214 0.63 -16.29 0.67
C GLY A 214 -0.77 -16.77 1.05
N VAL A 215 -1.67 -15.86 1.42
CA VAL A 215 -3.09 -16.17 1.70
C VAL A 215 -3.79 -16.79 0.48
N LEU A 216 -3.62 -16.18 -0.70
CA LEU A 216 -4.19 -16.66 -1.96
C LEU A 216 -3.63 -18.03 -2.38
N SER A 217 -2.37 -18.29 -2.04
CA SER A 217 -1.69 -19.58 -2.26
C SER A 217 -1.98 -20.62 -1.17
N ARG A 218 -2.87 -20.32 -0.21
CA ARG A 218 -3.22 -21.19 0.93
C ARG A 218 -2.03 -21.51 1.85
N ASN A 219 -1.10 -20.60 1.95
CA ASN A 219 0.06 -20.73 2.83
C ASN A 219 0.01 -19.64 3.94
N GLU A 220 -0.83 -19.90 4.96
CA GLU A 220 -1.12 -18.96 6.02
C GLU A 220 0.10 -18.64 6.90
N LEU A 221 1.03 -19.59 7.07
CA LEU A 221 2.25 -19.37 7.87
C LEU A 221 3.20 -18.38 7.18
N VAL A 222 3.40 -18.55 5.86
CA VAL A 222 4.20 -17.59 5.06
C VAL A 222 3.52 -16.23 5.05
N ALA A 223 2.18 -16.18 4.92
CA ALA A 223 1.44 -14.92 4.98
C ALA A 223 1.64 -14.22 6.33
N ALA A 224 1.55 -14.94 7.44
CA ALA A 224 1.77 -14.41 8.78
C ALA A 224 3.21 -13.90 8.96
N ALA A 225 4.21 -14.65 8.52
CA ALA A 225 5.62 -14.23 8.60
C ALA A 225 5.88 -12.96 7.79
N LEU A 226 5.46 -12.92 6.51
CA LEU A 226 5.67 -11.77 5.64
C LEU A 226 4.94 -10.53 6.13
N PHE A 227 3.71 -10.67 6.64
CA PHE A 227 2.98 -9.55 7.22
C PHE A 227 3.62 -9.04 8.51
N THR A 228 4.14 -9.94 9.34
CA THR A 228 4.91 -9.57 10.54
C THR A 228 6.19 -8.82 10.18
N LEU A 229 6.91 -9.24 9.14
CA LEU A 229 8.06 -8.51 8.61
C LEU A 229 7.67 -7.13 8.06
N ALA A 230 6.52 -7.02 7.38
CA ALA A 230 6.01 -5.73 6.89
C ALA A 230 5.78 -4.73 8.04
N ILE A 231 5.16 -5.17 9.13
CA ILE A 231 4.96 -4.37 10.35
C ILE A 231 6.30 -3.97 10.97
N ASN A 232 7.26 -4.90 10.99
CA ASN A 232 8.60 -4.66 11.55
C ASN A 232 9.51 -3.84 10.64
N HIS A 233 9.12 -3.62 9.38
CA HIS A 233 9.79 -2.67 8.50
C HIS A 233 9.18 -1.26 8.64
N LYS A 234 7.86 -1.15 8.57
CA LYS A 234 7.18 0.14 8.69
C LYS A 234 5.88 -0.01 9.47
N GLN A 235 5.75 0.70 10.60
CA GLN A 235 4.58 0.60 11.49
C GLN A 235 3.26 0.95 10.81
N MET A 236 3.28 1.68 9.69
CA MET A 236 2.09 1.96 8.87
C MET A 236 1.40 0.68 8.37
N SER A 237 2.13 -0.44 8.23
CA SER A 237 1.53 -1.73 7.88
C SER A 237 0.53 -2.23 8.91
N LEU A 238 0.55 -1.73 10.16
CA LEU A 238 -0.46 -2.02 11.18
C LEU A 238 -1.89 -1.64 10.77
N TYR A 239 -2.06 -0.70 9.85
CA TYR A 239 -3.39 -0.37 9.30
C TYR A 239 -4.07 -1.57 8.63
N PHE A 240 -3.30 -2.52 8.14
CA PHE A 240 -3.82 -3.76 7.53
C PHE A 240 -4.01 -4.90 8.54
N ALA A 241 -3.52 -4.77 9.78
CA ALA A 241 -3.56 -5.84 10.79
C ALA A 241 -4.99 -6.33 11.10
N PRO A 242 -6.03 -5.48 11.26
CA PRO A 242 -7.37 -5.97 11.53
C PRO A 242 -7.88 -6.92 10.45
N ALA A 243 -7.56 -6.68 9.19
CA ALA A 243 -8.01 -7.50 8.09
C ALA A 243 -7.24 -8.83 7.99
N PHE A 244 -5.91 -8.82 8.13
CA PHE A 244 -5.14 -10.07 8.20
C PHE A 244 -5.56 -10.93 9.39
N PHE A 245 -5.67 -10.32 10.56
CA PHE A 245 -6.06 -11.01 11.78
C PHE A 245 -7.46 -11.63 11.68
N SER A 246 -8.48 -10.85 11.25
CA SER A 246 -9.84 -11.33 11.12
C SER A 246 -9.96 -12.49 10.10
N HIS A 247 -9.26 -12.38 8.95
CA HIS A 247 -9.27 -13.42 7.94
C HIS A 247 -8.60 -14.71 8.43
N LEU A 248 -7.37 -14.61 8.94
CA LEU A 248 -6.60 -15.76 9.40
C LEU A 248 -7.27 -16.43 10.61
N LEU A 249 -7.76 -15.65 11.57
CA LEU A 249 -8.52 -16.16 12.71
C LEU A 249 -9.79 -16.90 12.27
N GLY A 250 -10.60 -16.25 11.41
CA GLY A 250 -11.83 -16.87 10.90
C GLY A 250 -11.56 -18.17 10.14
N LYS A 251 -10.43 -18.26 9.44
CA LYS A 251 -10.00 -19.47 8.75
C LYS A 251 -9.56 -20.56 9.72
N CYS A 252 -8.81 -20.22 10.77
CA CYS A 252 -8.41 -21.16 11.83
C CYS A 252 -9.61 -21.72 12.60
N LEU A 253 -10.58 -20.88 12.94
CA LEU A 253 -11.79 -21.28 13.68
C LEU A 253 -12.64 -22.30 12.93
N LYS A 254 -12.53 -22.38 11.60
CA LYS A 254 -13.24 -23.36 10.75
C LYS A 254 -12.46 -24.66 10.51
N ARG A 255 -11.22 -24.77 10.98
CA ARG A 255 -10.42 -25.99 10.87
C ARG A 255 -10.79 -27.02 11.93
N LYS A 256 -10.46 -28.29 11.69
CA LYS A 256 -10.74 -29.41 12.61
C LYS A 256 -10.18 -29.20 14.02
N TYR A 257 -9.01 -28.57 14.13
CA TYR A 257 -8.31 -28.27 15.40
C TYR A 257 -8.03 -26.76 15.50
N PRO A 258 -9.03 -25.92 15.81
CA PRO A 258 -8.90 -24.45 15.74
C PRO A 258 -7.77 -23.92 16.60
N VAL A 259 -7.65 -24.40 17.85
CA VAL A 259 -6.60 -23.95 18.80
C VAL A 259 -5.21 -24.24 18.27
N VAL A 260 -4.97 -25.43 17.71
CA VAL A 260 -3.68 -25.82 17.14
C VAL A 260 -3.29 -24.89 15.97
N GLU A 261 -4.25 -24.58 15.10
CA GLU A 261 -4.01 -23.70 13.96
C GLU A 261 -3.72 -22.26 14.41
N VAL A 262 -4.43 -21.76 15.42
CA VAL A 262 -4.13 -20.45 16.02
C VAL A 262 -2.75 -20.46 16.68
N MET A 263 -2.38 -21.53 17.41
CA MET A 263 -1.05 -21.64 18.03
C MET A 263 0.07 -21.66 16.99
N LYS A 264 -0.10 -22.35 15.85
CA LYS A 264 0.89 -22.30 14.74
C LYS A 264 1.11 -20.89 14.23
N LEU A 265 0.02 -20.13 14.00
CA LEU A 265 0.12 -18.74 13.58
C LEU A 265 0.76 -17.85 14.65
N ALA A 266 0.35 -18.00 15.90
CA ALA A 266 0.93 -17.27 17.03
C ALA A 266 2.43 -17.52 17.15
N PHE A 267 2.87 -18.80 17.06
CA PHE A 267 4.28 -19.16 17.08
C PHE A 267 5.05 -18.53 15.89
N MET A 268 4.49 -18.52 14.69
CA MET A 268 5.11 -17.88 13.53
C MET A 268 5.26 -16.37 13.73
N VAL A 269 4.20 -15.70 14.19
CA VAL A 269 4.23 -14.25 14.46
C VAL A 269 5.23 -13.91 15.56
N LEU A 270 5.13 -14.57 16.72
CA LEU A 270 6.01 -14.31 17.86
C LEU A 270 7.47 -14.66 17.54
N GLY A 271 7.72 -15.77 16.83
CA GLY A 271 9.06 -16.16 16.40
C GLY A 271 9.66 -15.15 15.42
N THR A 272 8.86 -14.62 14.50
CA THR A 272 9.32 -13.57 13.57
C THR A 272 9.63 -12.27 14.32
N PHE A 273 8.77 -11.86 15.27
CA PHE A 273 9.08 -10.72 16.14
C PHE A 273 10.35 -10.94 16.96
N ALA A 274 10.48 -12.10 17.62
CA ALA A 274 11.65 -12.42 18.44
C ALA A 274 12.93 -12.37 17.60
N LEU A 275 12.91 -12.88 16.36
CA LEU A 275 14.05 -12.85 15.46
C LEU A 275 14.47 -11.42 15.11
N VAL A 276 13.49 -10.57 14.73
CA VAL A 276 13.78 -9.18 14.31
C VAL A 276 14.18 -8.31 15.51
N TRP A 277 13.58 -8.55 16.67
CA TRP A 277 13.84 -7.77 17.88
C TRP A 277 14.97 -8.34 18.75
N TRP A 278 15.63 -9.41 18.33
CA TRP A 278 16.63 -10.13 19.12
C TRP A 278 17.63 -9.24 19.84
N PRO A 279 18.29 -8.22 19.23
CA PRO A 279 19.24 -7.35 19.91
C PRO A 279 18.62 -6.43 20.97
N PHE A 280 17.31 -6.27 20.97
CA PHE A 280 16.59 -5.37 21.87
C PHE A 280 15.85 -6.11 22.99
N LEU A 281 15.83 -7.47 22.96
CA LEU A 281 15.14 -8.30 23.96
C LEU A 281 15.99 -8.64 25.19
N HIS A 282 17.26 -8.27 25.21
CA HIS A 282 18.15 -8.54 26.34
C HIS A 282 17.84 -7.67 27.57
N SER A 283 17.14 -6.56 27.40
CA SER A 283 16.75 -5.64 28.47
C SER A 283 15.35 -5.07 28.21
N TYR A 284 14.55 -4.98 29.26
CA TYR A 284 13.25 -4.31 29.21
C TYR A 284 13.39 -2.84 28.75
N GLU A 285 14.44 -2.15 29.22
CA GLU A 285 14.70 -0.76 28.86
C GLU A 285 15.01 -0.62 27.37
N ALA A 286 15.81 -1.51 26.79
CA ALA A 286 16.13 -1.50 25.37
C ALA A 286 14.85 -1.68 24.51
N ALA A 287 14.00 -2.64 24.87
CA ALA A 287 12.73 -2.84 24.19
C ALA A 287 11.79 -1.62 24.34
N LEU A 288 11.74 -1.02 25.54
CA LEU A 288 10.92 0.16 25.79
C LEU A 288 11.41 1.39 25.00
N GLN A 289 12.71 1.57 24.84
CA GLN A 289 13.29 2.64 24.01
C GLN A 289 12.82 2.51 22.55
N VAL A 290 12.88 1.31 21.97
CA VAL A 290 12.35 1.09 20.62
C VAL A 290 10.87 1.41 20.58
N ILE A 291 10.05 0.87 21.49
CA ILE A 291 8.60 1.09 21.54
C ILE A 291 8.27 2.58 21.67
N SER A 292 8.97 3.32 22.52
CA SER A 292 8.73 4.75 22.73
C SER A 292 8.97 5.58 21.45
N ARG A 293 9.90 5.15 20.60
CA ARG A 293 10.17 5.80 19.31
C ARG A 293 9.13 5.41 18.24
N LEU A 294 8.62 4.19 18.28
CA LEU A 294 7.64 3.68 17.31
C LEU A 294 6.21 4.14 17.61
N ALA A 295 5.88 4.23 18.89
CA ALA A 295 4.52 4.54 19.30
C ALA A 295 4.19 6.00 19.03
N PRO A 296 3.03 6.30 18.41
CA PRO A 296 2.64 7.65 18.03
C PRO A 296 2.18 8.50 19.23
N PHE A 297 2.68 8.22 20.44
CA PHE A 297 2.26 8.94 21.65
C PHE A 297 2.64 10.43 21.61
N GLU A 298 3.73 10.78 20.94
CA GLU A 298 4.18 12.14 20.76
C GLU A 298 3.77 12.76 19.42
N ARG A 299 3.50 11.93 18.40
CA ARG A 299 3.02 12.42 17.10
C ARG A 299 1.62 13.03 17.24
N GLY A 300 1.44 14.20 16.63
CA GLY A 300 0.15 14.88 16.56
C GLY A 300 -0.82 14.17 15.62
N ILE A 301 -2.12 14.29 15.89
CA ILE A 301 -3.17 13.92 14.93
C ILE A 301 -3.31 14.95 13.80
N TYR A 302 -2.57 16.07 13.91
CA TYR A 302 -2.50 17.18 12.95
C TYR A 302 -1.08 17.20 12.37
N GLU A 303 -0.80 16.31 11.44
CA GLU A 303 0.44 16.36 10.68
C GLU A 303 0.23 17.15 9.38
N ASP A 304 1.25 17.85 8.93
CA ASP A 304 1.20 18.66 7.73
C ASP A 304 0.86 17.80 6.50
N TYR A 305 0.00 18.32 5.64
CA TYR A 305 -0.42 17.74 4.35
C TYR A 305 -1.14 16.39 4.42
N VAL A 306 -1.57 15.93 5.60
CA VAL A 306 -2.30 14.64 5.73
C VAL A 306 -3.80 14.84 5.56
N ALA A 307 -4.38 14.22 4.54
CA ALA A 307 -5.82 14.21 4.27
C ALA A 307 -6.57 13.30 5.26
N ASN A 308 -6.68 13.73 6.52
CA ASN A 308 -7.40 13.02 7.58
C ASN A 308 -8.58 13.84 8.12
N PHE A 309 -9.40 13.21 8.95
CA PHE A 309 -10.57 13.83 9.59
C PHE A 309 -10.18 15.09 10.38
N TRP A 310 -9.12 15.03 11.18
CA TRP A 310 -8.73 16.11 12.07
C TRP A 310 -8.22 17.33 11.31
N CYS A 311 -7.35 17.13 10.33
CA CYS A 311 -6.84 18.20 9.48
C CYS A 311 -7.97 18.85 8.67
N SER A 312 -8.81 18.05 8.03
CA SER A 312 -9.90 18.54 7.18
C SER A 312 -10.98 19.29 7.96
N THR A 313 -11.41 18.76 9.10
CA THR A 313 -12.47 19.40 9.92
C THR A 313 -11.97 20.56 10.76
N SER A 314 -10.65 20.67 11.01
CA SER A 314 -10.05 21.79 11.75
C SER A 314 -10.16 23.12 11.03
N VAL A 315 -10.47 23.12 9.74
CA VAL A 315 -10.81 24.34 8.99
C VAL A 315 -12.07 25.00 9.59
N PHE A 316 -13.04 24.20 10.00
CA PHE A 316 -14.31 24.66 10.55
C PHE A 316 -14.35 24.62 12.07
N ILE A 317 -13.83 23.57 12.69
CA ILE A 317 -13.89 23.32 14.13
C ILE A 317 -12.48 23.31 14.71
N LYS A 318 -12.15 24.25 15.57
CA LYS A 318 -10.84 24.34 16.21
C LYS A 318 -10.68 23.34 17.35
N TRP A 319 -10.61 22.03 17.01
CA TRP A 319 -10.56 20.94 17.98
C TRP A 319 -9.54 21.11 19.08
N LYS A 320 -8.33 21.63 18.75
CA LYS A 320 -7.27 21.93 19.74
C LYS A 320 -7.66 22.95 20.81
N MET A 321 -8.65 23.81 20.51
CA MET A 321 -9.16 24.80 21.48
C MET A 321 -10.28 24.21 22.35
N LEU A 322 -10.99 23.20 21.84
CA LEU A 322 -12.10 22.57 22.54
C LEU A 322 -11.66 21.43 23.45
N PHE A 323 -10.64 20.69 23.06
CA PHE A 323 -10.19 19.50 23.77
C PHE A 323 -8.66 19.45 23.88
N ALA A 324 -8.16 18.90 24.98
CA ALA A 324 -6.74 18.56 25.14
C ALA A 324 -6.35 17.42 24.18
N MET A 325 -5.05 17.27 23.90
CA MET A 325 -4.57 16.26 22.93
C MET A 325 -4.86 14.81 23.34
N LYS A 326 -4.85 14.48 24.63
CA LYS A 326 -5.13 13.11 25.11
C LYS A 326 -6.57 12.66 24.79
N PRO A 327 -7.63 13.40 25.12
CA PRO A 327 -9.00 13.08 24.68
C PRO A 327 -9.14 12.97 23.16
N LEU A 328 -8.51 13.86 22.37
CA LEU A 328 -8.61 13.81 20.91
C LEU A 328 -7.98 12.52 20.35
N LYS A 329 -6.82 12.09 20.87
CA LYS A 329 -6.20 10.81 20.50
C LYS A 329 -7.10 9.62 20.85
N LEU A 330 -7.73 9.63 22.03
CA LEU A 330 -8.66 8.57 22.45
C LEU A 330 -9.92 8.54 21.57
N MET A 331 -10.49 9.70 21.24
CA MET A 331 -11.62 9.80 20.30
C MET A 331 -11.26 9.26 18.93
N SER A 332 -10.05 9.59 18.41
CA SER A 332 -9.56 9.08 17.14
C SER A 332 -9.45 7.55 17.15
N LEU A 333 -8.85 6.99 18.20
CA LEU A 333 -8.72 5.54 18.37
C LEU A 333 -10.09 4.86 18.43
N SER A 334 -11.00 5.39 19.25
CA SER A 334 -12.36 4.83 19.42
C SER A 334 -13.15 4.88 18.11
N ALA A 335 -13.11 6.01 17.40
CA ALA A 335 -13.77 6.16 16.10
C ALA A 335 -13.21 5.18 15.06
N THR A 336 -11.89 4.98 15.04
CA THR A 336 -11.24 4.02 14.14
C THR A 336 -11.69 2.59 14.44
N ILE A 337 -11.71 2.19 15.73
CA ILE A 337 -12.18 0.86 16.15
C ILE A 337 -13.63 0.66 15.73
N LEU A 338 -14.52 1.62 16.02
CA LEU A 338 -15.94 1.54 15.64
C LEU A 338 -16.13 1.45 14.13
N ALA A 339 -15.32 2.15 13.35
CA ALA A 339 -15.41 2.16 11.89
C ALA A 339 -15.04 0.80 11.26
N PHE A 340 -14.02 0.10 11.76
CA PHE A 340 -13.64 -1.18 11.18
C PHE A 340 -14.32 -2.40 11.83
N LEU A 341 -14.88 -2.29 13.03
CA LEU A 341 -15.47 -3.40 13.79
C LEU A 341 -16.54 -4.19 13.01
N PRO A 342 -17.50 -3.56 12.29
CA PRO A 342 -18.46 -4.30 11.48
C PRO A 342 -17.82 -5.20 10.43
N SER A 343 -16.86 -4.67 9.67
CA SER A 343 -16.12 -5.44 8.65
C SER A 343 -15.28 -6.56 9.26
N PHE A 344 -14.67 -6.31 10.42
CA PHE A 344 -13.91 -7.30 11.18
C PHE A 344 -14.81 -8.48 11.60
N VAL A 345 -15.94 -8.20 12.25
CA VAL A 345 -16.88 -9.23 12.69
C VAL A 345 -17.44 -10.05 11.52
N GLN A 346 -17.78 -9.38 10.44
CA GLN A 346 -18.25 -10.03 9.22
C GLN A 346 -17.18 -10.98 8.65
N GLN A 347 -15.93 -10.56 8.60
CA GLN A 347 -14.83 -11.35 8.04
C GLN A 347 -14.46 -12.56 8.90
N VAL A 348 -14.54 -12.45 10.24
CA VAL A 348 -14.36 -13.59 11.15
C VAL A 348 -15.48 -14.60 10.98
N LYS A 349 -16.74 -14.16 10.89
CA LYS A 349 -17.91 -15.04 10.72
C LYS A 349 -17.97 -15.72 9.37
N SER A 350 -17.60 -15.00 8.32
CA SER A 350 -17.70 -15.44 6.93
C SER A 350 -16.38 -15.27 6.18
N PRO A 351 -15.33 -16.04 6.48
CA PRO A 351 -14.10 -16.07 5.68
C PRO A 351 -14.35 -16.80 4.35
N ILE A 352 -15.47 -16.49 3.67
CA ILE A 352 -16.10 -17.31 2.63
C ILE A 352 -15.31 -17.33 1.33
N HIS A 353 -14.49 -16.32 1.04
CA HIS A 353 -13.63 -16.33 -0.13
C HIS A 353 -12.28 -15.67 0.19
N GLU A 354 -11.21 -16.35 -0.19
CA GLU A 354 -9.85 -15.80 -0.18
C GLU A 354 -9.78 -14.41 -0.83
N LYS A 355 -10.75 -14.10 -1.68
CA LYS A 355 -10.97 -12.80 -2.33
C LYS A 355 -11.57 -11.72 -1.41
N SER A 356 -12.17 -12.08 -0.29
CA SER A 356 -12.76 -11.10 0.65
C SER A 356 -11.71 -10.33 1.45
N ILE A 357 -10.52 -10.92 1.65
CA ILE A 357 -9.36 -10.23 2.23
C ILE A 357 -8.91 -9.06 1.36
N LEU A 358 -9.26 -9.11 0.08
CA LEU A 358 -8.90 -8.08 -0.87
C LEU A 358 -9.68 -6.77 -0.65
N LEU A 359 -10.84 -6.77 -0.02
CA LEU A 359 -11.66 -5.57 0.13
C LEU A 359 -11.18 -4.60 1.21
N PRO A 360 -10.79 -5.03 2.42
CA PRO A 360 -10.30 -4.12 3.46
C PRO A 360 -8.77 -3.92 3.47
N LEU A 361 -8.01 -4.83 2.82
CA LEU A 361 -6.53 -4.83 2.86
C LEU A 361 -5.86 -4.07 1.74
N LEU A 362 -6.66 -3.59 0.79
CA LEU A 362 -6.08 -3.27 -0.48
C LEU A 362 -5.49 -1.88 -0.54
N PRO A 363 -4.24 -1.81 -0.98
CA PRO A 363 -3.95 -0.83 -2.00
C PRO A 363 -5.02 -1.04 -3.09
N ALA A 364 -5.74 0.01 -3.44
CA ALA A 364 -6.87 -0.03 -4.39
C ALA A 364 -6.54 -0.72 -5.72
N SER A 365 -5.24 -0.91 -6.04
CA SER A 365 -4.74 -1.67 -7.18
C SER A 365 -5.30 -3.10 -7.30
N LEU A 366 -5.64 -3.75 -6.18
CA LEU A 366 -6.21 -5.09 -6.21
C LEU A 366 -7.71 -5.09 -6.55
N LEU A 367 -8.41 -3.97 -6.33
CA LEU A 367 -9.78 -3.75 -6.79
C LEU A 367 -9.83 -3.33 -8.26
N ALA A 368 -8.69 -2.96 -8.85
CA ALA A 368 -8.63 -2.37 -10.17
C ALA A 368 -9.36 -3.18 -11.26
N LEU A 369 -9.25 -4.52 -11.23
CA LEU A 369 -9.97 -5.38 -12.18
C LEU A 369 -11.46 -5.52 -11.91
N LYS A 370 -11.90 -5.39 -10.64
CA LYS A 370 -13.32 -5.57 -10.28
C LYS A 370 -14.08 -4.27 -10.26
N GLU A 371 -13.45 -3.21 -9.81
CA GLU A 371 -14.01 -1.87 -9.63
C GLU A 371 -13.03 -0.83 -10.22
N PRO A 372 -12.75 -0.88 -11.55
CA PRO A 372 -11.74 -0.02 -12.17
C PRO A 372 -12.03 1.47 -11.99
N GLN A 373 -13.30 1.88 -12.01
CA GLN A 373 -13.68 3.28 -11.80
C GLN A 373 -13.33 3.78 -10.40
N MET A 374 -13.59 2.96 -9.37
CA MET A 374 -13.18 3.28 -8.01
C MET A 374 -11.67 3.38 -7.85
N TYR A 375 -10.97 2.45 -8.47
CA TYR A 375 -9.51 2.44 -8.45
C TYR A 375 -8.94 3.72 -9.07
N GLY A 376 -9.39 4.09 -10.27
CA GLY A 376 -8.96 5.33 -10.93
C GLY A 376 -9.27 6.56 -10.10
N TRP A 377 -10.47 6.62 -9.50
CA TRP A 377 -10.87 7.71 -8.60
C TRP A 377 -9.96 7.79 -7.37
N PHE A 378 -9.72 6.66 -6.70
CA PHE A 378 -8.85 6.61 -5.53
C PHE A 378 -7.42 7.08 -5.85
N VAL A 379 -6.81 6.55 -6.92
CA VAL A 379 -5.43 6.90 -7.29
C VAL A 379 -5.31 8.38 -7.64
N TYR A 380 -6.30 8.94 -8.36
CA TYR A 380 -6.31 10.36 -8.69
C TYR A 380 -6.33 11.25 -7.44
N PHE A 381 -7.24 11.00 -6.51
CA PHE A 381 -7.33 11.81 -5.28
C PHE A 381 -6.20 11.52 -4.29
N ALA A 382 -5.62 10.33 -4.32
CA ALA A 382 -4.40 10.03 -3.57
C ALA A 382 -3.21 10.86 -4.09
N LEU A 383 -3.05 10.96 -5.43
CA LEU A 383 -2.07 11.83 -6.05
C LEU A 383 -2.33 13.30 -5.74
N PHE A 384 -3.58 13.73 -5.86
CA PHE A 384 -3.98 15.11 -5.57
C PHE A 384 -3.72 15.49 -4.11
N SER A 385 -3.93 14.58 -3.16
CA SER A 385 -3.64 14.84 -1.74
C SER A 385 -2.13 15.07 -1.45
N MET A 386 -1.26 14.52 -2.30
CA MET A 386 0.20 14.68 -2.17
C MET A 386 0.73 15.91 -2.93
N TYR A 387 -0.13 16.60 -3.69
CA TYR A 387 0.29 17.69 -4.57
C TYR A 387 1.08 18.80 -3.87
N PRO A 388 0.71 19.29 -2.65
CA PRO A 388 1.50 20.27 -1.93
C PRO A 388 2.93 19.78 -1.61
N LEU A 389 3.06 18.52 -1.20
CA LEU A 389 4.35 17.88 -0.93
C LEU A 389 5.22 17.82 -2.18
N ILE A 390 4.63 17.41 -3.30
CA ILE A 390 5.29 17.28 -4.60
C ILE A 390 5.77 18.64 -5.12
N CYS A 391 4.96 19.70 -4.96
CA CYS A 391 5.35 21.06 -5.32
C CYS A 391 6.51 21.57 -4.45
N ARG A 392 6.47 21.31 -3.14
CA ARG A 392 7.56 21.66 -2.20
C ARG A 392 8.87 20.99 -2.59
N ASP A 393 8.84 19.75 -3.03
CA ASP A 393 10.02 18.98 -3.44
C ASP A 393 10.44 19.24 -4.89
N GLN A 394 9.79 20.19 -5.60
CA GLN A 394 10.05 20.54 -7.00
C GLN A 394 9.88 19.37 -7.99
N LEU A 395 8.98 18.44 -7.70
CA LEU A 395 8.71 17.24 -8.49
C LEU A 395 7.49 17.38 -9.42
N LEU A 396 7.10 18.61 -9.77
CA LEU A 396 5.90 18.89 -10.56
C LEU A 396 5.93 18.21 -11.94
N LEU A 397 7.07 18.23 -12.63
CA LEU A 397 7.21 17.61 -13.95
C LEU A 397 7.00 16.10 -13.87
N GLN A 398 7.61 15.45 -12.87
CA GLN A 398 7.47 14.02 -12.61
C GLN A 398 6.01 13.67 -12.27
N TYR A 399 5.35 14.49 -11.47
CA TYR A 399 3.94 14.35 -11.13
C TYR A 399 3.06 14.35 -12.38
N ILE A 400 3.20 15.34 -13.26
CA ILE A 400 2.41 15.45 -14.50
C ILE A 400 2.69 14.25 -15.43
N ALA A 401 3.97 13.88 -15.59
CA ALA A 401 4.36 12.77 -16.45
C ALA A 401 3.80 11.42 -15.96
N VAL A 402 3.93 11.13 -14.65
CA VAL A 402 3.45 9.88 -14.05
C VAL A 402 1.92 9.84 -14.00
N LEU A 403 1.24 10.97 -13.75
CA LEU A 403 -0.22 11.07 -13.82
C LEU A 403 -0.73 10.83 -15.25
N GLY A 404 -0.10 11.46 -16.25
CA GLY A 404 -0.43 11.24 -17.66
C GLY A 404 -0.24 9.79 -18.10
N LEU A 405 0.87 9.18 -17.70
CA LEU A 405 1.15 7.76 -17.96
C LEU A 405 0.13 6.85 -17.26
N PHE A 406 -0.25 7.16 -16.02
CA PHE A 406 -1.31 6.43 -15.33
C PHE A 406 -2.61 6.43 -16.12
N PHE A 407 -3.05 7.57 -16.65
CA PHE A 407 -4.26 7.64 -17.46
C PHE A 407 -4.12 6.88 -18.79
N LEU A 408 -2.97 6.95 -19.44
CA LEU A 408 -2.73 6.20 -20.68
C LEU A 408 -2.85 4.68 -20.43
N ILE A 409 -2.27 4.17 -19.36
CA ILE A 409 -2.37 2.75 -18.99
C ILE A 409 -3.79 2.42 -18.51
N TYR A 410 -4.40 3.28 -17.71
CA TYR A 410 -5.76 3.07 -17.18
C TYR A 410 -6.80 2.92 -18.28
N TYR A 411 -6.73 3.72 -19.35
CA TYR A 411 -7.64 3.66 -20.50
C TYR A 411 -7.18 2.72 -21.62
N SER A 412 -6.06 2.00 -21.43
CA SER A 412 -5.59 1.05 -22.43
C SER A 412 -6.54 -0.16 -22.57
N PRO A 413 -6.56 -0.84 -23.74
CA PRO A 413 -7.28 -2.11 -23.91
C PRO A 413 -6.81 -3.13 -22.88
N GLY A 414 -7.73 -3.89 -22.28
CA GLY A 414 -7.43 -4.87 -21.23
C GLY A 414 -7.84 -4.43 -19.81
N GLY A 415 -8.04 -3.13 -19.58
CA GLY A 415 -8.77 -2.66 -18.42
C GLY A 415 -10.25 -3.00 -18.56
N SER A 416 -10.83 -3.69 -17.56
CA SER A 416 -12.27 -4.09 -17.60
C SER A 416 -13.19 -2.86 -17.51
N HIS A 417 -13.28 -2.09 -18.58
CA HIS A 417 -14.23 -0.95 -18.69
C HIS A 417 -15.66 -1.43 -19.00
N GLY A 418 -15.91 -2.74 -18.97
CA GLY A 418 -17.04 -3.42 -19.58
C GLY A 418 -18.40 -3.24 -18.92
N LYS A 419 -18.54 -2.56 -17.79
CA LYS A 419 -19.86 -2.20 -17.24
C LYS A 419 -19.86 -0.72 -16.84
N ARG A 420 -20.04 0.16 -17.82
CA ARG A 420 -20.39 1.55 -17.52
C ARG A 420 -21.69 1.53 -16.69
N LEU A 421 -21.59 1.90 -15.43
CA LEU A 421 -22.76 2.21 -14.61
C LEU A 421 -23.64 3.17 -15.41
N LYS A 422 -24.89 2.81 -15.65
CA LYS A 422 -25.89 3.73 -16.22
C LYS A 422 -26.20 4.78 -15.15
N ILE A 423 -25.36 5.81 -15.07
CA ILE A 423 -25.50 6.91 -14.13
C ILE A 423 -26.36 7.97 -14.79
N SER A 424 -27.33 8.51 -14.07
CA SER A 424 -28.17 9.62 -14.56
C SER A 424 -27.31 10.87 -14.87
N CYS A 425 -27.79 11.73 -15.76
CA CYS A 425 -27.03 12.92 -16.15
C CYS A 425 -26.72 13.81 -14.93
N GLY A 426 -27.69 14.01 -14.03
CA GLY A 426 -27.47 14.77 -12.79
C GLY A 426 -26.42 14.16 -11.88
N ALA A 427 -26.40 12.83 -11.72
CA ALA A 427 -25.37 12.15 -10.94
C ALA A 427 -23.98 12.27 -11.57
N LYS A 428 -23.86 12.27 -12.91
CA LYS A 428 -22.57 12.53 -13.59
C LYS A 428 -22.05 13.93 -13.30
N VAL A 429 -22.91 14.94 -13.30
CA VAL A 429 -22.55 16.33 -12.96
C VAL A 429 -22.02 16.39 -11.51
N VAL A 430 -22.75 15.82 -10.56
CA VAL A 430 -22.33 15.79 -9.15
C VAL A 430 -20.98 15.09 -8.98
N LEU A 431 -20.78 13.95 -9.65
CA LEU A 431 -19.53 13.18 -9.60
C LEU A 431 -18.36 13.90 -10.30
N SER A 432 -18.61 14.81 -11.24
CA SER A 432 -17.54 15.58 -11.90
C SER A 432 -17.06 16.79 -11.08
N LEU A 433 -17.87 17.29 -10.15
CA LEU A 433 -17.52 18.47 -9.34
C LEU A 433 -16.19 18.36 -8.57
N PRO A 434 -15.87 17.24 -7.86
CA PRO A 434 -14.59 17.11 -7.18
C PRO A 434 -13.40 17.17 -8.14
N PHE A 435 -13.53 16.63 -9.35
CA PHE A 435 -12.46 16.69 -10.37
C PHE A 435 -12.27 18.11 -10.90
N ILE A 436 -13.35 18.83 -11.15
CA ILE A 436 -13.28 20.24 -11.55
C ILE A 436 -12.64 21.08 -10.44
N CYS A 437 -13.08 20.88 -9.20
CA CYS A 437 -12.52 21.55 -8.04
C CYS A 437 -11.02 21.26 -7.89
N SER A 438 -10.61 19.99 -8.03
CA SER A 438 -9.20 19.62 -7.97
C SER A 438 -8.36 20.25 -9.09
N LEU A 439 -8.89 20.31 -10.31
CA LEU A 439 -8.21 20.96 -11.42
C LEU A 439 -8.01 22.48 -11.18
N LEU A 440 -9.05 23.14 -10.69
CA LEU A 440 -8.95 24.55 -10.31
C LEU A 440 -7.92 24.76 -9.20
N LEU A 441 -7.89 23.88 -8.20
CA LEU A 441 -6.92 23.97 -7.10
C LEU A 441 -5.49 23.71 -7.57
N HIS A 442 -5.25 22.81 -8.53
CA HIS A 442 -3.91 22.63 -9.12
C HIS A 442 -3.39 23.93 -9.74
N ILE A 443 -4.26 24.62 -10.52
CA ILE A 443 -3.89 25.88 -11.19
C ILE A 443 -3.71 26.99 -10.16
N THR A 444 -4.66 27.13 -9.23
CA THR A 444 -4.62 28.15 -8.18
C THR A 444 -3.37 28.04 -7.32
N TYR A 445 -2.99 26.83 -6.92
CA TYR A 445 -1.83 26.57 -6.10
C TYR A 445 -0.51 27.02 -6.72
N LEU A 446 -0.41 26.98 -8.06
CA LEU A 446 0.80 27.39 -8.80
C LEU A 446 0.84 28.90 -9.10
N GLN A 447 -0.33 29.53 -9.25
CA GLN A 447 -0.39 30.90 -9.79
C GLN A 447 -0.75 31.96 -8.77
N ILE A 448 -1.36 31.57 -7.65
CA ILE A 448 -1.89 32.51 -6.66
C ILE A 448 -1.25 32.25 -5.31
N GLU A 449 -0.64 33.27 -4.74
CA GLU A 449 -0.17 33.21 -3.37
C GLU A 449 -1.37 33.22 -2.39
N PRO A 450 -1.33 32.38 -1.33
CA PRO A 450 -2.40 32.37 -0.35
C PRO A 450 -2.42 33.70 0.43
N PRO A 451 -3.60 34.15 0.89
CA PRO A 451 -3.71 35.37 1.69
C PRO A 451 -2.81 35.31 2.93
N LYS A 452 -2.09 36.38 3.26
CA LYS A 452 -1.18 36.44 4.43
C LYS A 452 -1.85 36.01 5.75
N ARG A 453 -3.15 36.23 5.89
CA ARG A 453 -3.94 35.80 7.06
C ARG A 453 -4.13 34.27 7.12
N TYR A 454 -4.07 33.57 5.99
CA TYR A 454 -4.31 32.14 5.88
C TYR A 454 -3.27 31.49 4.96
N PRO A 455 -2.00 31.39 5.40
CA PRO A 455 -0.89 30.94 4.55
C PRO A 455 -1.03 29.48 4.07
N PHE A 456 -1.81 28.65 4.76
CA PHE A 456 -2.08 27.24 4.42
C PHE A 456 -3.47 27.01 3.84
N LEU A 457 -4.11 28.06 3.26
CA LEU A 457 -5.49 27.96 2.76
C LEU A 457 -5.62 26.89 1.67
N PHE A 458 -4.73 26.89 0.68
CA PHE A 458 -4.81 25.97 -0.44
C PHE A 458 -4.47 24.55 -0.03
N ASP A 459 -3.51 24.34 0.88
CA ASP A 459 -3.23 23.03 1.47
C ASP A 459 -4.44 22.46 2.19
N ALA A 460 -5.12 23.29 3.00
CA ALA A 460 -6.33 22.88 3.70
C ALA A 460 -7.48 22.53 2.76
N LEU A 461 -7.64 23.25 1.64
CA LEU A 461 -8.65 22.93 0.62
C LEU A 461 -8.35 21.61 -0.09
N ILE A 462 -7.09 21.39 -0.50
CA ILE A 462 -6.65 20.14 -1.15
C ILE A 462 -6.88 18.95 -0.21
N VAL A 463 -6.47 19.07 1.06
CA VAL A 463 -6.69 18.05 2.09
C VAL A 463 -8.18 17.77 2.30
N SER A 464 -9.02 18.80 2.37
CA SER A 464 -10.46 18.66 2.62
C SER A 464 -11.18 18.00 1.44
N VAL A 465 -10.87 18.40 0.21
CA VAL A 465 -11.42 17.78 -1.01
C VAL A 465 -11.00 16.31 -1.07
N SER A 466 -9.72 16.00 -0.89
CA SER A 466 -9.19 14.63 -0.93
C SER A 466 -9.83 13.76 0.15
N PHE A 467 -9.91 14.25 1.39
CA PHE A 467 -10.52 13.52 2.50
C PHE A 467 -12.00 13.22 2.24
N SER A 468 -12.77 14.16 1.71
CA SER A 468 -14.19 13.93 1.37
C SER A 468 -14.35 12.77 0.38
N GLN A 469 -13.43 12.65 -0.61
CA GLN A 469 -13.44 11.56 -1.57
C GLN A 469 -13.05 10.23 -0.92
N PHE A 470 -12.08 10.21 -0.02
CA PHE A 470 -11.72 8.99 0.72
C PHE A 470 -12.87 8.49 1.59
N VAL A 471 -13.64 9.39 2.22
CA VAL A 471 -14.86 9.00 2.96
C VAL A 471 -15.89 8.36 2.03
N ILE A 472 -16.18 8.98 0.87
CA ILE A 472 -17.15 8.44 -0.10
C ILE A 472 -16.70 7.04 -0.58
N LEU A 473 -15.41 6.88 -0.92
CA LEU A 473 -14.87 5.61 -1.36
C LEU A 473 -14.92 4.54 -0.26
N THR A 474 -14.66 4.92 0.99
CA THR A 474 -14.76 4.02 2.15
C THR A 474 -16.20 3.56 2.37
N LEU A 475 -17.16 4.47 2.32
CA LEU A 475 -18.59 4.12 2.44
C LEU A 475 -19.04 3.20 1.30
N TYR A 476 -18.60 3.47 0.07
CA TYR A 476 -18.91 2.62 -1.08
C TYR A 476 -18.31 1.22 -0.94
N THR A 477 -17.05 1.08 -0.52
CA THR A 477 -16.42 -0.23 -0.33
C THR A 477 -17.10 -1.03 0.78
N ASN A 478 -17.45 -0.40 1.89
CA ASN A 478 -18.23 -1.04 2.95
C ASN A 478 -19.61 -1.52 2.44
N TYR A 479 -20.33 -0.65 1.72
CA TYR A 479 -21.63 -1.02 1.11
C TYR A 479 -21.49 -2.24 0.18
N LYS A 480 -20.49 -2.25 -0.69
CA LYS A 480 -20.21 -3.39 -1.59
C LYS A 480 -19.89 -4.67 -0.82
N GLN A 481 -19.11 -4.58 0.25
CA GLN A 481 -18.78 -5.72 1.10
C GLN A 481 -20.05 -6.33 1.72
N TRP A 482 -20.98 -5.52 2.22
CA TRP A 482 -22.26 -5.97 2.77
C TRP A 482 -23.12 -6.64 1.72
N MET A 483 -23.22 -6.09 0.51
CA MET A 483 -24.02 -6.66 -0.58
C MET A 483 -23.49 -8.02 -1.03
N LEU A 484 -22.17 -8.25 -1.04
CA LEU A 484 -21.58 -9.54 -1.38
C LEU A 484 -21.93 -10.63 -0.34
N ASP A 485 -21.99 -10.27 0.94
CA ASP A 485 -22.36 -11.22 2.01
C ASP A 485 -23.83 -11.62 1.94
N THR A 486 -24.73 -10.66 1.72
CA THR A 486 -26.18 -10.94 1.56
C THR A 486 -26.46 -11.85 0.36
N HIS A 487 -25.76 -11.64 -0.76
CA HIS A 487 -25.94 -12.49 -1.95
C HIS A 487 -25.41 -13.91 -1.74
N SER A 488 -24.29 -14.05 -1.03
CA SER A 488 -23.73 -15.36 -0.69
C SER A 488 -24.64 -16.17 0.25
N ARG A 489 -25.30 -15.51 1.21
CA ARG A 489 -26.28 -16.14 2.11
C ARG A 489 -27.53 -16.62 1.36
N SER A 490 -28.02 -15.81 0.42
CA SER A 490 -29.21 -16.18 -0.37
C SER A 490 -28.98 -17.38 -1.29
N ILE A 491 -27.75 -17.59 -1.77
CA ILE A 491 -27.38 -18.76 -2.60
C ILE A 491 -27.15 -19.99 -1.72
N GLY A 492 -26.61 -19.84 -0.50
CA GLY A 492 -26.45 -20.92 0.47
C GLY A 492 -27.80 -21.55 0.89
N VAL A 493 -28.76 -20.69 1.24
CA VAL A 493 -30.10 -21.11 1.63
C VAL A 493 -30.86 -21.85 0.49
N LYS A 494 -30.59 -21.49 -0.77
CA LYS A 494 -31.17 -22.22 -1.94
C LYS A 494 -30.52 -23.58 -2.25
N LYS A 495 -29.40 -23.93 -1.65
CA LYS A 495 -28.76 -25.24 -1.80
C LYS A 495 -29.13 -26.23 -0.71
N ASP A 496 -29.72 -25.75 0.38
CA ASP A 496 -30.16 -26.57 1.52
C ASP A 496 -31.68 -26.75 1.53
N LEU A 497 -32.42 -26.33 0.48
CA LEU A 497 -33.80 -26.60 0.13
C LEU A 497 -33.86 -27.42 -1.16
#